data_8ae41f07e2d3f804fec0aaece146550d
#
_entry.id   8ae41f07e2d3f804fec0aaece146550d
#
_cell.length_a   1.000
_cell.length_b   1.000
_cell.length_c   1.000
_cell.angle_alpha   90.00
_cell.angle_beta   90.00
_cell.angle_gamma   90.00
#
_symmetry.space_group_name_H-M   'P 1'
#
loop_
_entity.id
_entity.type
_entity.pdbx_description
1 polymer ?
#
loop_
_entity_poly.entity_id
_entity_poly.type
_entity_poly.pdbx_seq_one_letter_code
_entity_poly.pdbx_strand_id
1 'polypeptide(L)'
;SLAIVDEYHEHDTNQMFDTMETGMGAREQPLMLVITTAGDNIAGPCYQMQDEAQKMLQGTRQDDETLALIYGIDEDDDWTDPAVLKKANPNWGVSVGSDFLLSRQKEALSSPRKAGVFKTKHLNVWVQSRAAYFNVQQYMKAAQPDLKLSDFLGKECIIGVDLAEKRDLTAIELVFRHGEGFARFG
;
A
#
# COMPACT_ATOMS: atom_id res chain seq x y z
N SER A 1 -31.18 -3.95 13.77
CA SER A 1 -30.63 -2.68 13.25
C SER A 1 -29.48 -2.96 12.29
N LEU A 2 -29.25 -2.05 11.34
CA LEU A 2 -28.17 -2.08 10.38
C LEU A 2 -27.36 -0.79 10.52
N ALA A 3 -26.03 -0.90 10.63
CA ALA A 3 -25.10 0.19 10.43
C ALA A 3 -24.21 -0.12 9.20
N ILE A 4 -23.96 0.87 8.39
CA ILE A 4 -23.09 0.74 7.22
C ILE A 4 -21.96 1.77 7.38
N VAL A 5 -20.73 1.28 7.33
CA VAL A 5 -19.51 2.08 7.31
C VAL A 5 -18.91 1.94 5.92
N ASP A 6 -18.96 3.02 5.16
CA ASP A 6 -18.39 3.07 3.81
C ASP A 6 -17.06 3.82 3.82
N GLU A 7 -16.15 3.41 2.94
CA GLU A 7 -14.80 3.98 2.80
C GLU A 7 -14.04 4.06 4.15
N TYR A 8 -14.07 2.96 4.93
CA TYR A 8 -13.49 2.94 6.29
C TYR A 8 -12.00 3.28 6.31
N HIS A 9 -11.27 3.08 5.22
CA HIS A 9 -9.86 3.48 5.10
C HIS A 9 -9.64 5.01 5.19
N GLU A 10 -10.67 5.84 4.99
CA GLU A 10 -10.61 7.29 5.14
C GLU A 10 -10.89 7.76 6.59
N HIS A 11 -11.23 6.84 7.50
CA HIS A 11 -11.47 7.17 8.91
C HIS A 11 -10.14 7.21 9.68
N ASP A 12 -9.83 8.35 10.30
CA ASP A 12 -8.62 8.53 11.09
C ASP A 12 -8.68 7.78 12.44
N THR A 13 -9.89 7.58 12.98
CA THR A 13 -10.11 6.97 14.30
C THR A 13 -11.29 6.00 14.29
N ASN A 14 -11.33 5.11 15.29
CA ASN A 14 -12.46 4.20 15.54
C ASN A 14 -13.73 4.86 16.06
N GLN A 15 -13.71 6.12 16.43
CA GLN A 15 -14.76 6.74 17.24
C GLN A 15 -16.17 6.53 16.68
N MET A 16 -16.36 6.68 15.39
CA MET A 16 -17.68 6.47 14.76
C MET A 16 -18.08 4.99 14.79
N PHE A 17 -17.13 4.11 14.46
CA PHE A 17 -17.32 2.66 14.47
C PHE A 17 -17.74 2.18 15.87
N ASP A 18 -16.96 2.51 16.91
CA ASP A 18 -17.20 2.12 18.30
C ASP A 18 -18.54 2.66 18.81
N THR A 19 -18.93 3.88 18.39
CA THR A 19 -20.23 4.47 18.74
C THR A 19 -21.38 3.66 18.17
N MET A 20 -21.26 3.21 16.91
CA MET A 20 -22.29 2.40 16.27
C MET A 20 -22.33 0.99 16.87
N GLU A 21 -21.19 0.38 17.12
CA GLU A 21 -21.07 -0.95 17.71
C GLU A 21 -21.70 -0.99 19.12
N THR A 22 -21.33 -0.05 19.98
CA THR A 22 -21.92 0.04 21.33
C THR A 22 -23.42 0.30 21.30
N GLY A 23 -23.91 1.05 20.32
CA GLY A 23 -25.35 1.31 20.12
C GLY A 23 -26.15 0.07 19.69
N MET A 24 -25.50 -1.01 19.29
CA MET A 24 -26.15 -2.25 18.86
C MET A 24 -26.55 -3.16 20.00
N GLY A 25 -25.97 -2.99 21.21
CA GLY A 25 -26.21 -3.87 22.36
C GLY A 25 -27.67 -4.05 22.83
N ALA A 26 -28.56 -3.12 22.45
CA ALA A 26 -30.00 -3.19 22.77
C ALA A 26 -30.83 -3.81 21.62
N ARG A 27 -30.19 -4.50 20.66
CA ARG A 27 -30.85 -5.06 19.48
C ARG A 27 -30.74 -6.58 19.47
N GLU A 28 -31.79 -7.27 19.06
CA GLU A 28 -31.80 -8.74 18.97
C GLU A 28 -30.98 -9.25 17.78
N GLN A 29 -30.98 -8.53 16.65
CA GLN A 29 -30.22 -8.87 15.44
C GLN A 29 -29.54 -7.61 14.88
N PRO A 30 -28.44 -7.18 15.50
CA PRO A 30 -27.64 -6.10 14.95
C PRO A 30 -26.81 -6.61 13.78
N LEU A 31 -26.57 -5.75 12.80
CA LEU A 31 -25.62 -6.00 11.71
C LEU A 31 -24.81 -4.73 11.48
N MET A 32 -23.50 -4.87 11.49
CA MET A 32 -22.57 -3.85 10.99
C MET A 32 -21.96 -4.32 9.69
N LEU A 33 -22.06 -3.51 8.64
CA LEU A 33 -21.47 -3.76 7.33
C LEU A 33 -20.39 -2.73 7.08
N VAL A 34 -19.16 -3.18 6.88
CA VAL A 34 -18.03 -2.32 6.51
C VAL A 34 -17.66 -2.59 5.05
N ILE A 35 -17.60 -1.54 4.25
CA ILE A 35 -17.24 -1.60 2.83
C ILE A 35 -16.08 -0.62 2.62
N THR A 36 -14.98 -1.10 2.09
CA THR A 36 -13.79 -0.25 1.93
C THR A 36 -12.83 -0.80 0.90
N THR A 37 -11.94 0.05 0.42
CA THR A 37 -10.70 -0.34 -0.26
C THR A 37 -9.52 -0.18 0.71
N ALA A 38 -8.32 -0.57 0.29
CA ALA A 38 -7.10 -0.19 0.97
C ALA A 38 -6.86 1.32 0.88
N GLY A 39 -6.02 1.83 1.75
CA GLY A 39 -5.65 3.24 1.86
C GLY A 39 -4.15 3.44 2.05
N ASP A 40 -3.79 4.53 2.71
CA ASP A 40 -2.42 4.91 3.02
C ASP A 40 -2.16 5.11 4.53
N ASN A 41 -3.20 5.03 5.35
CA ASN A 41 -3.07 5.09 6.80
C ASN A 41 -2.88 3.69 7.40
N ILE A 42 -1.67 3.14 7.31
CA ILE A 42 -1.32 1.82 7.85
C ILE A 42 -1.34 1.75 9.40
N ALA A 43 -1.38 2.90 10.07
CA ALA A 43 -1.58 2.97 11.53
C ALA A 43 -3.08 3.14 11.90
N GLY A 44 -3.95 3.26 10.90
CA GLY A 44 -5.37 3.53 11.09
C GLY A 44 -6.20 2.30 11.40
N PRO A 45 -7.46 2.54 11.79
CA PRO A 45 -8.37 1.50 12.25
C PRO A 45 -8.73 0.49 11.16
N CYS A 46 -8.86 0.92 9.92
CA CYS A 46 -9.19 0.04 8.81
C CYS A 46 -8.09 -0.97 8.51
N TYR A 47 -6.81 -0.55 8.60
CA TYR A 47 -5.69 -1.47 8.43
C TYR A 47 -5.65 -2.52 9.55
N GLN A 48 -5.90 -2.11 10.80
CA GLN A 48 -5.98 -3.02 11.94
C GLN A 48 -7.12 -4.03 11.78
N MET A 49 -8.30 -3.57 11.34
CA MET A 49 -9.45 -4.44 11.06
C MET A 49 -9.13 -5.46 9.95
N GLN A 50 -8.44 -5.06 8.91
CA GLN A 50 -8.01 -5.99 7.86
C GLN A 50 -7.03 -7.03 8.39
N ASP A 51 -6.06 -6.66 9.21
CA ASP A 51 -5.11 -7.60 9.83
C ASP A 51 -5.84 -8.63 10.71
N GLU A 52 -6.80 -8.19 11.50
CA GLU A 52 -7.66 -9.08 12.30
C GLU A 52 -8.49 -10.03 11.42
N ALA A 53 -9.10 -9.50 10.37
CA ALA A 53 -9.86 -10.29 9.40
C ALA A 53 -8.98 -11.33 8.70
N GLN A 54 -7.76 -10.98 8.31
CA GLN A 54 -6.80 -11.92 7.71
C GLN A 54 -6.42 -13.04 8.69
N LYS A 55 -6.16 -12.70 9.96
CA LYS A 55 -5.89 -13.70 11.01
C LYS A 55 -7.05 -14.66 11.21
N MET A 56 -8.28 -14.18 11.14
CA MET A 56 -9.48 -15.00 11.21
C MET A 56 -9.58 -15.93 9.99
N LEU A 57 -9.42 -15.41 8.78
CA LEU A 57 -9.47 -16.19 7.54
C LEU A 57 -8.35 -17.24 7.46
N GLN A 58 -7.20 -17.00 8.07
CA GLN A 58 -6.08 -17.94 8.19
C GLN A 58 -6.28 -18.96 9.32
N GLY A 59 -7.34 -18.84 10.12
CA GLY A 59 -7.61 -19.74 11.24
C GLY A 59 -6.72 -19.52 12.48
N THR A 60 -5.95 -18.44 12.53
CA THR A 60 -5.12 -18.08 13.69
C THR A 60 -5.90 -17.37 14.79
N ARG A 61 -7.07 -16.81 14.46
CA ARG A 61 -8.04 -16.23 15.38
C ARG A 61 -9.40 -16.87 15.13
N GLN A 62 -10.07 -17.32 16.19
CA GLN A 62 -11.46 -17.76 16.11
C GLN A 62 -12.40 -16.58 16.31
N ASP A 63 -13.35 -16.43 15.38
CA ASP A 63 -14.41 -15.43 15.43
C ASP A 63 -15.57 -15.92 14.59
N ASP A 64 -16.65 -16.35 15.26
CA ASP A 64 -17.83 -16.92 14.60
C ASP A 64 -18.90 -15.85 14.30
N GLU A 65 -18.68 -14.60 14.73
CA GLU A 65 -19.61 -13.49 14.56
C GLU A 65 -19.23 -12.59 13.38
N THR A 66 -18.00 -12.71 12.88
CA THR A 66 -17.47 -11.88 11.79
C THR A 66 -17.38 -12.66 10.48
N LEU A 67 -17.92 -12.08 9.41
CA LEU A 67 -17.68 -12.50 8.03
C LEU A 67 -16.79 -11.48 7.34
N ALA A 68 -15.67 -11.93 6.78
CA ALA A 68 -14.78 -11.09 6.00
C ALA A 68 -14.56 -11.62 4.58
N LEU A 69 -14.58 -10.73 3.61
CA LEU A 69 -14.24 -11.00 2.21
C LEU A 69 -13.18 -9.98 1.78
N ILE A 70 -12.00 -10.45 1.42
CA ILE A 70 -10.88 -9.61 1.01
C ILE A 70 -10.48 -9.99 -0.41
N TYR A 71 -10.58 -9.02 -1.32
CA TYR A 71 -10.15 -9.15 -2.71
C TYR A 71 -8.98 -8.20 -2.95
N GLY A 72 -7.83 -8.73 -3.26
CA GLY A 72 -6.61 -7.98 -3.50
C GLY A 72 -5.63 -8.79 -4.31
N ILE A 73 -4.50 -8.20 -4.67
CA ILE A 73 -3.37 -8.94 -5.21
C ILE A 73 -2.49 -9.46 -4.06
N ASP A 74 -1.74 -10.52 -4.32
CA ASP A 74 -0.82 -11.08 -3.34
C ASP A 74 0.47 -10.25 -3.26
N GLU A 75 1.24 -10.42 -2.19
CA GLU A 75 2.47 -9.66 -1.94
C GLU A 75 3.53 -9.89 -3.04
N ASP A 76 3.61 -11.12 -3.55
CA ASP A 76 4.56 -11.53 -4.61
C ASP A 76 4.06 -11.21 -6.03
N ASP A 77 2.85 -10.69 -6.19
CA ASP A 77 2.30 -10.35 -7.51
C ASP A 77 2.98 -9.11 -8.10
N ASP A 78 3.32 -9.18 -9.37
CA ASP A 78 3.72 -7.99 -10.13
C ASP A 78 2.48 -7.15 -10.49
N TRP A 79 2.26 -6.05 -9.77
CA TRP A 79 1.14 -5.16 -9.99
C TRP A 79 1.10 -4.52 -11.40
N THR A 80 2.19 -4.65 -12.17
CA THR A 80 2.28 -4.16 -13.55
C THR A 80 1.76 -5.17 -14.57
N ASP A 81 1.59 -6.43 -14.16
CA ASP A 81 0.99 -7.46 -15.00
C ASP A 81 -0.54 -7.29 -15.03
N PRO A 82 -1.15 -7.13 -16.21
CA PRO A 82 -2.60 -7.06 -16.36
C PRO A 82 -3.36 -8.28 -15.81
N ALA A 83 -2.72 -9.44 -15.75
CA ALA A 83 -3.37 -10.67 -15.29
C ALA A 83 -3.80 -10.60 -13.81
N VAL A 84 -3.05 -9.86 -12.98
CA VAL A 84 -3.34 -9.74 -11.53
C VAL A 84 -4.58 -8.90 -11.23
N LEU A 85 -5.03 -8.06 -12.17
CA LEU A 85 -6.18 -7.18 -11.98
C LEU A 85 -7.46 -7.94 -11.60
N LYS A 86 -7.61 -9.17 -12.09
CA LYS A 86 -8.78 -10.00 -11.82
C LYS A 86 -8.84 -10.48 -10.37
N LYS A 87 -7.71 -10.62 -9.68
CA LYS A 87 -7.67 -11.02 -8.27
C LYS A 87 -8.38 -10.00 -7.38
N ALA A 88 -8.10 -8.71 -7.60
CA ALA A 88 -8.69 -7.63 -6.83
C ALA A 88 -10.08 -7.19 -7.35
N ASN A 89 -10.48 -7.63 -8.54
CA ASN A 89 -11.71 -7.19 -9.20
C ASN A 89 -12.57 -8.39 -9.62
N PRO A 90 -13.32 -9.02 -8.70
CA PRO A 90 -14.10 -10.23 -8.98
C PRO A 90 -15.19 -9.99 -10.04
N ASN A 91 -15.64 -8.75 -10.22
CA ASN A 91 -16.61 -8.35 -11.24
C ASN A 91 -15.98 -7.87 -12.56
N TRP A 92 -14.73 -8.29 -12.83
CA TRP A 92 -14.04 -8.00 -14.08
C TRP A 92 -14.86 -8.39 -15.29
N GLY A 93 -15.07 -7.43 -16.19
CA GLY A 93 -15.83 -7.64 -17.45
C GLY A 93 -17.34 -7.72 -17.25
N VAL A 94 -17.86 -7.59 -16.03
CA VAL A 94 -19.30 -7.55 -15.72
C VAL A 94 -19.72 -6.14 -15.34
N SER A 95 -19.41 -5.69 -14.12
CA SER A 95 -19.67 -4.32 -13.65
C SER A 95 -18.44 -3.42 -13.77
N VAL A 96 -17.25 -3.99 -13.79
CA VAL A 96 -15.98 -3.27 -13.96
C VAL A 96 -15.43 -3.54 -15.36
N GLY A 97 -15.38 -2.51 -16.19
CA GLY A 97 -14.89 -2.62 -17.58
C GLY A 97 -13.39 -2.95 -17.62
N SER A 98 -13.03 -3.99 -18.37
CA SER A 98 -11.62 -4.39 -18.57
C SER A 98 -10.77 -3.24 -19.13
N ASP A 99 -11.28 -2.55 -20.17
CA ASP A 99 -10.56 -1.45 -20.81
C ASP A 99 -10.31 -0.27 -19.87
N PHE A 100 -11.26 -0.01 -18.96
CA PHE A 100 -11.10 1.01 -17.93
C PHE A 100 -9.92 0.69 -17.03
N LEU A 101 -9.87 -0.52 -16.44
CA LEU A 101 -8.81 -0.92 -15.52
C LEU A 101 -7.45 -0.97 -16.20
N LEU A 102 -7.37 -1.50 -17.42
CA LEU A 102 -6.14 -1.52 -18.21
C LEU A 102 -5.64 -0.11 -18.53
N SER A 103 -6.53 0.81 -18.84
CA SER A 103 -6.19 2.22 -19.05
C SER A 103 -5.66 2.86 -17.76
N ARG A 104 -6.30 2.61 -16.60
CA ARG A 104 -5.84 3.13 -15.32
C ARG A 104 -4.48 2.55 -14.92
N GLN A 105 -4.25 1.25 -15.17
CA GLN A 105 -2.94 0.63 -14.95
C GLN A 105 -1.85 1.29 -15.79
N LYS A 106 -2.10 1.50 -17.08
CA LYS A 106 -1.17 2.18 -17.99
C LYS A 106 -0.81 3.60 -17.52
N GLU A 107 -1.80 4.34 -17.04
CA GLU A 107 -1.56 5.67 -16.46
C GLU A 107 -0.74 5.60 -15.17
N ALA A 108 -1.01 4.61 -14.33
CA ALA A 108 -0.28 4.40 -13.07
C ALA A 108 1.20 4.06 -13.31
N LEU A 109 1.51 3.29 -14.36
CA LEU A 109 2.89 2.98 -14.74
C LEU A 109 3.69 4.22 -15.14
N SER A 110 3.03 5.26 -15.66
CA SER A 110 3.69 6.49 -16.11
C SER A 110 3.82 7.55 -15.01
N SER A 111 3.13 7.42 -13.87
CA SER A 111 3.08 8.44 -12.83
C SER A 111 3.07 7.86 -11.42
N PRO A 112 4.09 8.15 -10.59
CA PRO A 112 4.17 7.67 -9.20
C PRO A 112 2.93 8.04 -8.36
N ARG A 113 2.40 9.24 -8.55
CA ARG A 113 1.18 9.69 -7.87
C ARG A 113 -0.03 8.82 -8.24
N LYS A 114 -0.19 8.52 -9.53
CA LYS A 114 -1.29 7.68 -10.01
C LYS A 114 -1.10 6.22 -9.60
N ALA A 115 0.15 5.75 -9.45
CA ALA A 115 0.46 4.41 -8.99
C ALA A 115 -0.07 4.15 -7.57
N GLY A 116 0.09 5.10 -6.63
CA GLY A 116 -0.45 4.98 -5.28
C GLY A 116 -1.98 4.83 -5.28
N VAL A 117 -2.67 5.72 -5.99
CA VAL A 117 -4.13 5.66 -6.12
C VAL A 117 -4.59 4.36 -6.78
N PHE A 118 -3.92 3.93 -7.84
CA PHE A 118 -4.26 2.70 -8.54
C PHE A 118 -4.09 1.47 -7.65
N LYS A 119 -2.99 1.39 -6.90
CA LYS A 119 -2.73 0.30 -5.95
C LYS A 119 -3.79 0.21 -4.87
N THR A 120 -4.17 1.33 -4.27
CA THR A 120 -5.18 1.34 -3.20
C THR A 120 -6.58 1.03 -3.73
N LYS A 121 -7.02 1.68 -4.80
CA LYS A 121 -8.41 1.65 -5.27
C LYS A 121 -8.74 0.50 -6.22
N HIS A 122 -7.76 -0.02 -6.95
CA HIS A 122 -8.00 -1.06 -7.96
C HIS A 122 -7.29 -2.38 -7.70
N LEU A 123 -6.26 -2.38 -6.85
CA LEU A 123 -5.53 -3.60 -6.47
C LEU A 123 -5.70 -3.95 -5.00
N ASN A 124 -6.30 -3.06 -4.22
CA ASN A 124 -6.55 -3.21 -2.79
C ASN A 124 -5.27 -3.45 -1.97
N VAL A 125 -4.21 -2.73 -2.34
CA VAL A 125 -2.88 -2.78 -1.72
C VAL A 125 -2.66 -1.52 -0.89
N TRP A 126 -2.28 -1.67 0.35
CA TRP A 126 -1.91 -0.55 1.22
C TRP A 126 -0.62 0.09 0.76
N VAL A 127 -0.57 1.42 0.82
CA VAL A 127 0.62 2.20 0.49
C VAL A 127 1.02 3.08 1.67
N GLN A 128 2.32 3.32 1.84
CA GLN A 128 2.81 4.13 2.96
C GLN A 128 2.64 5.64 2.74
N SER A 129 2.32 6.08 1.52
CA SER A 129 2.16 7.49 1.18
C SER A 129 1.32 7.65 -0.08
N ARG A 130 0.37 8.58 -0.04
CA ARG A 130 -0.44 9.00 -1.22
C ARG A 130 0.40 9.65 -2.32
N ALA A 131 1.54 10.24 -1.96
CA ALA A 131 2.41 10.95 -2.89
C ALA A 131 3.82 10.36 -2.84
N ALA A 132 4.07 9.35 -3.65
CA ALA A 132 5.43 8.90 -3.88
C ALA A 132 6.23 10.00 -4.59
N TYR A 133 7.27 10.52 -3.94
CA TYR A 133 8.17 11.52 -4.52
C TYR A 133 9.01 10.93 -5.66
N PHE A 134 9.41 9.65 -5.52
CA PHE A 134 10.20 8.94 -6.52
C PHE A 134 9.40 7.87 -7.26
N ASN A 135 9.72 7.67 -8.53
CA ASN A 135 9.33 6.47 -9.24
C ASN A 135 10.25 5.31 -8.80
N VAL A 136 9.81 4.56 -7.78
CA VAL A 136 10.58 3.48 -7.17
C VAL A 136 10.99 2.42 -8.22
N GLN A 137 10.16 2.14 -9.21
CA GLN A 137 10.49 1.17 -10.26
C GLN A 137 11.64 1.64 -11.16
N GLN A 138 11.64 2.93 -11.53
CA GLN A 138 12.77 3.49 -12.28
C GLN A 138 14.02 3.55 -11.41
N TYR A 139 13.87 3.84 -10.13
CA TYR A 139 14.96 3.83 -9.16
C TYR A 139 15.57 2.43 -9.03
N MET A 140 14.76 1.39 -8.88
CA MET A 140 15.21 0.01 -8.79
C MET A 140 15.88 -0.48 -10.09
N LYS A 141 15.44 -0.01 -11.27
CA LYS A 141 16.11 -0.31 -12.55
C LYS A 141 17.49 0.32 -12.69
N ALA A 142 17.77 1.38 -11.93
CA ALA A 142 19.09 2.00 -11.90
C ALA A 142 20.07 1.25 -10.97
N ALA A 143 19.58 0.29 -10.17
CA ALA A 143 20.43 -0.50 -9.29
C ALA A 143 21.41 -1.35 -10.11
N GLN A 144 22.68 -1.30 -9.73
CA GLN A 144 23.78 -2.09 -10.31
C GLN A 144 24.38 -2.97 -9.21
N PRO A 145 23.86 -4.18 -8.98
CA PRO A 145 24.24 -5.03 -7.84
C PRO A 145 25.70 -5.47 -7.87
N ASP A 146 26.33 -5.44 -9.03
CA ASP A 146 27.75 -5.79 -9.18
C ASP A 146 28.71 -4.67 -8.78
N LEU A 147 28.20 -3.42 -8.65
CA LEU A 147 29.00 -2.26 -8.33
C LEU A 147 29.23 -2.19 -6.80
N LYS A 148 30.50 -2.16 -6.39
CA LYS A 148 30.87 -2.15 -4.97
C LYS A 148 31.53 -0.83 -4.59
N LEU A 149 31.32 -0.38 -3.37
CA LEU A 149 31.98 0.81 -2.83
C LEU A 149 33.52 0.70 -2.89
N SER A 150 34.07 -0.53 -2.75
CA SER A 150 35.50 -0.79 -2.89
C SER A 150 36.08 -0.37 -4.22
N ASP A 151 35.27 -0.33 -5.29
CA ASP A 151 35.74 0.01 -6.67
C ASP A 151 35.99 1.52 -6.82
N PHE A 152 35.61 2.28 -5.80
CA PHE A 152 35.73 3.73 -5.74
C PHE A 152 36.73 4.23 -4.70
N LEU A 153 37.51 3.32 -4.08
CA LEU A 153 38.57 3.72 -3.16
C LEU A 153 39.59 4.63 -3.83
N GLY A 154 39.87 5.76 -3.16
CA GLY A 154 40.80 6.78 -3.67
C GLY A 154 40.23 7.70 -4.74
N LYS A 155 38.93 7.61 -5.07
CA LYS A 155 38.24 8.55 -5.97
C LYS A 155 37.60 9.68 -5.16
N GLU A 156 37.45 10.83 -5.79
CA GLU A 156 36.68 11.94 -5.22
C GLU A 156 35.23 11.57 -5.10
N CYS A 157 34.60 11.96 -3.99
CA CYS A 157 33.16 11.78 -3.77
C CYS A 157 32.54 13.01 -3.16
N ILE A 158 31.23 13.13 -3.36
CA ILE A 158 30.37 14.07 -2.62
C ILE A 158 29.72 13.28 -1.51
N ILE A 159 29.78 13.77 -0.29
CA ILE A 159 29.14 13.16 0.88
C ILE A 159 27.90 13.99 1.23
N GLY A 160 26.72 13.37 1.16
CA GLY A 160 25.49 13.90 1.69
C GLY A 160 25.27 13.35 3.10
N VAL A 161 24.96 14.22 4.07
CA VAL A 161 24.66 13.81 5.45
C VAL A 161 23.37 14.47 5.87
N ASP A 162 22.44 13.67 6.34
CA ASP A 162 21.20 14.09 6.97
C ASP A 162 21.24 13.63 8.44
N LEU A 163 21.20 14.58 9.37
CA LEU A 163 21.32 14.32 10.80
C LEU A 163 19.98 14.55 11.50
N ALA A 164 19.54 13.54 12.20
CA ALA A 164 18.32 13.59 13.00
C ALA A 164 18.59 13.87 14.48
N GLU A 165 17.75 14.68 15.12
CA GLU A 165 17.92 15.06 16.53
C GLU A 165 17.21 14.11 17.52
N LYS A 166 16.02 13.57 17.23
CA LYS A 166 15.27 12.78 18.23
C LYS A 166 14.41 11.60 17.72
N ARG A 167 13.80 11.64 16.56
CA ARG A 167 12.84 10.60 16.07
C ARG A 167 12.89 10.38 14.58
N ASP A 168 13.93 10.79 13.94
CA ASP A 168 14.13 10.67 12.50
C ASP A 168 15.36 9.80 12.21
N LEU A 169 15.56 9.40 10.99
CA LEU A 169 16.67 8.57 10.55
C LEU A 169 17.86 9.46 10.19
N THR A 170 19.04 9.12 10.68
CA THR A 170 20.29 9.70 10.16
C THR A 170 20.68 8.93 8.91
N ALA A 171 20.96 9.66 7.82
CA ALA A 171 21.40 9.08 6.57
C ALA A 171 22.75 9.67 6.15
N ILE A 172 23.62 8.81 5.60
CA ILE A 172 24.87 9.21 4.96
C ILE A 172 24.88 8.63 3.56
N GLU A 173 25.19 9.44 2.59
CA GLU A 173 25.22 9.03 1.19
C GLU A 173 26.52 9.48 0.52
N LEU A 174 27.11 8.55 -0.25
CA LEU A 174 28.32 8.80 -1.01
C LEU A 174 27.99 8.79 -2.49
N VAL A 175 28.37 9.85 -3.20
CA VAL A 175 28.13 9.99 -4.64
C VAL A 175 29.47 10.13 -5.38
N PHE A 176 29.74 9.21 -6.28
CA PHE A 176 30.95 9.18 -7.10
C PHE A 176 30.62 9.42 -8.58
N ARG A 177 31.53 10.05 -9.29
CA ARG A 177 31.42 10.12 -10.76
C ARG A 177 31.72 8.75 -11.36
N HIS A 178 30.81 8.24 -12.22
CA HIS A 178 30.95 6.93 -12.85
C HIS A 178 30.45 6.98 -14.30
N GLY A 179 31.38 6.87 -15.25
CA GLY A 179 31.06 7.03 -16.66
C GLY A 179 30.50 8.41 -16.97
N GLU A 180 29.38 8.45 -17.70
CA GLU A 180 28.64 9.68 -18.00
C GLU A 180 27.65 10.06 -16.87
N GLY A 181 27.54 9.27 -15.81
CA GLY A 181 26.62 9.45 -14.70
C GLY A 181 27.30 9.43 -13.33
N PHE A 182 26.55 8.90 -12.35
CA PHE A 182 27.00 8.83 -10.97
C PHE A 182 26.69 7.47 -10.37
N ALA A 183 27.57 6.97 -9.50
CA ALA A 183 27.32 5.84 -8.61
C ALA A 183 27.02 6.37 -7.20
N ARG A 184 26.00 5.82 -6.56
CA ARG A 184 25.50 6.23 -5.25
C ARG A 184 25.50 5.05 -4.29
N PHE A 185 26.00 5.26 -3.08
CA PHE A 185 26.02 4.29 -1.99
C PHE A 185 25.52 4.97 -0.71
N GLY A 186 24.57 4.30 -0.02
CA GLY A 186 23.96 4.78 1.22
C GLY A 186 23.66 3.66 2.18
#